data_a86a46830140ef2272fda21f1c3fb2d9
#
_entry.id   a86a46830140ef2272fda21f1c3fb2d9
#
_cell.length_a   1.000
_cell.length_b   1.000
_cell.length_c   1.000
_cell.angle_alpha   90.00
_cell.angle_beta   90.00
_cell.angle_gamma   90.00
#
_symmetry.space_group_name_H-M   'P 1'
#
loop_
_entity.id
_entity.type
_entity.pdbx_description
1 polymer ?
#
loop_
_entity_poly.entity_id
_entity_poly.type
_entity_poly.pdbx_seq_one_letter_code
_entity_poly.pdbx_strand_id
1 'polypeptide(L)'
;MQHLHRKASLSERLIRTISSIRSLPGDTVESLIRKGADVNGPHDTLLPLHSACMVCDADCVELLLENGAHVDSVDGYQRTALHYAAEKDDMCVEILLEYGANPNAPDGNQDTPLHWAAFKNMAGCVQALLEGGARVNARDYNQDTPLSWAVMKGNLESLKLLLDYGAQPDTVNLKGQYPAGRLAILMARGLGGEREEECLDLLLRASGHLRLREGGGVTPEVARDAQLCERLSKLCAEPGTLKGLTRRAIRASLGGCQLSQVVPELDIPKSLQNYILLVE
;
A
#
# COMPACT_ATOMS: atom_id res chain seq x y z
N MET A 1 12.32 -21.24 -37.82
CA MET A 1 11.20 -21.75 -37.01
C MET A 1 11.66 -22.58 -35.80
N GLN A 2 12.58 -23.55 -35.92
CA GLN A 2 13.06 -24.36 -34.79
C GLN A 2 13.77 -23.55 -33.69
N HIS A 3 14.45 -22.45 -33.99
CA HIS A 3 15.16 -21.62 -33.02
C HIS A 3 14.21 -20.77 -32.17
N LEU A 4 13.06 -20.31 -32.71
CA LEU A 4 12.01 -19.58 -32.00
C LEU A 4 11.26 -20.51 -31.03
N HIS A 5 10.98 -21.75 -31.46
CA HIS A 5 10.34 -22.76 -30.58
C HIS A 5 11.24 -23.17 -29.40
N ARG A 6 12.57 -23.23 -29.61
CA ARG A 6 13.54 -23.58 -28.58
C ARG A 6 13.70 -22.43 -27.54
N LYS A 7 13.66 -21.16 -28.00
CA LYS A 7 13.69 -19.99 -27.13
C LYS A 7 12.42 -19.87 -26.27
N ALA A 8 11.24 -20.04 -26.86
CA ALA A 8 9.99 -20.07 -26.11
C ALA A 8 9.96 -21.17 -25.04
N SER A 9 10.48 -22.36 -25.37
CA SER A 9 10.62 -23.47 -24.41
C SER A 9 11.57 -23.12 -23.23
N LEU A 10 12.66 -22.35 -23.46
CA LEU A 10 13.58 -21.96 -22.37
C LEU A 10 12.96 -20.91 -21.44
N SER A 11 12.25 -19.92 -21.99
CA SER A 11 11.57 -18.90 -21.19
C SER A 11 10.41 -19.48 -20.39
N GLU A 12 9.66 -20.42 -20.95
CA GLU A 12 8.63 -21.17 -20.22
C GLU A 12 9.25 -21.99 -19.07
N ARG A 13 10.38 -22.66 -19.32
CA ARG A 13 11.11 -23.41 -18.27
C ARG A 13 11.64 -22.48 -17.19
N LEU A 14 12.10 -21.27 -17.55
CA LEU A 14 12.58 -20.27 -16.60
C LEU A 14 11.46 -19.90 -15.61
N ILE A 15 10.29 -19.50 -16.09
CA ILE A 15 9.16 -19.13 -15.23
C ILE A 15 8.70 -20.32 -14.35
N ARG A 16 8.65 -21.53 -14.92
CA ARG A 16 8.31 -22.74 -14.16
C ARG A 16 9.32 -23.05 -13.07
N THR A 17 10.61 -22.84 -13.34
CA THR A 17 11.67 -23.04 -12.34
C THR A 17 11.58 -22.02 -11.22
N ILE A 18 11.35 -20.74 -11.53
CA ILE A 18 11.13 -19.68 -10.55
C ILE A 18 9.91 -19.99 -9.66
N SER A 19 8.80 -20.37 -10.27
CA SER A 19 7.56 -20.68 -9.56
C SER A 19 7.60 -22.02 -8.80
N SER A 20 8.72 -22.74 -8.85
CA SER A 20 8.86 -24.10 -8.28
C SER A 20 7.81 -25.11 -8.78
N ILE A 21 7.14 -24.80 -9.90
CA ILE A 21 6.11 -25.62 -10.50
C ILE A 21 6.75 -26.54 -11.55
N ARG A 22 7.17 -27.74 -11.16
CA ARG A 22 7.71 -28.78 -12.06
C ARG A 22 9.00 -28.35 -12.82
N SER A 23 10.03 -27.92 -12.07
CA SER A 23 11.38 -27.77 -12.63
C SER A 23 11.90 -29.11 -13.13
N LEU A 24 12.59 -29.10 -14.28
CA LEU A 24 13.26 -30.29 -14.76
C LEU A 24 14.55 -30.53 -13.93
N PRO A 25 14.97 -31.79 -13.72
CA PRO A 25 16.21 -32.08 -13.03
C PRO A 25 17.40 -31.35 -13.70
N GLY A 26 18.13 -30.55 -12.91
CA GLY A 26 19.29 -29.79 -13.39
C GLY A 26 18.97 -28.43 -14.01
N ASP A 27 17.73 -27.97 -13.98
CA ASP A 27 17.37 -26.61 -14.30
C ASP A 27 17.52 -25.72 -13.04
N THR A 28 18.38 -24.73 -13.14
CA THR A 28 18.45 -23.59 -12.23
C THR A 28 18.18 -22.32 -13.03
N VAL A 29 17.73 -21.27 -12.37
CA VAL A 29 17.48 -19.97 -13.01
C VAL A 29 18.72 -19.50 -13.76
N GLU A 30 19.88 -19.52 -13.11
CA GLU A 30 21.17 -19.19 -13.72
C GLU A 30 21.50 -20.05 -14.94
N SER A 31 21.29 -21.39 -14.85
CA SER A 31 21.63 -22.29 -15.94
C SER A 31 20.77 -22.03 -17.18
N LEU A 32 19.49 -21.67 -16.97
CA LEU A 32 18.55 -21.34 -18.03
C LEU A 32 18.90 -20.00 -18.68
N ILE A 33 19.24 -18.99 -17.90
CA ILE A 33 19.72 -17.71 -18.41
C ILE A 33 20.99 -17.88 -19.24
N ARG A 34 21.99 -18.63 -18.75
CA ARG A 34 23.22 -18.96 -19.51
C ARG A 34 22.94 -19.73 -20.79
N LYS A 35 21.89 -20.55 -20.86
CA LYS A 35 21.44 -21.24 -22.08
C LYS A 35 20.70 -20.34 -23.04
N GLY A 36 20.49 -19.06 -22.70
CA GLY A 36 19.85 -18.06 -23.52
C GLY A 36 18.33 -17.98 -23.35
N ALA A 37 17.83 -18.32 -22.15
CA ALA A 37 16.44 -17.99 -21.81
C ALA A 37 16.25 -16.47 -21.84
N ASP A 38 15.14 -16.03 -22.41
CA ASP A 38 14.79 -14.62 -22.43
C ASP A 38 14.19 -14.23 -21.07
N VAL A 39 14.90 -13.39 -20.33
CA VAL A 39 14.48 -12.89 -19.00
C VAL A 39 13.27 -11.95 -19.07
N ASN A 40 12.94 -11.45 -20.27
CA ASN A 40 11.77 -10.62 -20.55
C ASN A 40 10.70 -11.38 -21.35
N GLY A 41 10.90 -12.68 -21.58
CA GLY A 41 9.97 -13.51 -22.33
C GLY A 41 8.74 -13.86 -21.46
N PRO A 42 7.52 -13.44 -21.87
CA PRO A 42 6.32 -13.76 -21.12
C PRO A 42 5.96 -15.25 -21.25
N HIS A 43 5.34 -15.79 -20.20
CA HIS A 43 4.58 -17.03 -20.24
C HIS A 43 3.15 -16.72 -19.79
N ASP A 44 2.19 -16.91 -20.69
CA ASP A 44 0.85 -16.37 -20.59
C ASP A 44 0.88 -14.84 -20.43
N THR A 45 0.51 -14.31 -19.27
CA THR A 45 0.51 -12.86 -18.99
C THR A 45 1.64 -12.43 -18.06
N LEU A 46 2.39 -13.38 -17.47
CA LEU A 46 3.41 -13.10 -16.47
C LEU A 46 4.81 -13.10 -17.09
N LEU A 47 5.67 -12.25 -16.55
CA LEU A 47 7.10 -12.20 -16.84
C LEU A 47 7.90 -12.91 -15.71
N PRO A 48 9.15 -13.36 -15.99
CA PRO A 48 9.99 -13.97 -14.96
C PRO A 48 10.11 -13.14 -13.69
N LEU A 49 10.28 -11.81 -13.81
CA LEU A 49 10.41 -10.90 -12.68
C LEU A 49 9.15 -10.85 -11.81
N HIS A 50 7.95 -10.86 -12.40
CA HIS A 50 6.70 -10.95 -11.65
C HIS A 50 6.63 -12.25 -10.85
N SER A 51 7.01 -13.36 -11.48
CA SER A 51 7.00 -14.68 -10.83
C SER A 51 7.98 -14.75 -9.66
N ALA A 52 9.16 -14.15 -9.76
CA ALA A 52 10.14 -14.09 -8.68
C ALA A 52 9.60 -13.31 -7.47
N CYS A 53 8.96 -12.15 -7.69
CA CYS A 53 8.32 -11.37 -6.63
C CYS A 53 7.11 -12.11 -6.01
N MET A 54 6.34 -12.86 -6.80
CA MET A 54 5.21 -13.63 -6.29
C MET A 54 5.64 -14.76 -5.33
N VAL A 55 6.84 -15.32 -5.50
CA VAL A 55 7.39 -16.36 -4.64
C VAL A 55 8.33 -15.82 -3.55
N CYS A 56 8.54 -14.50 -3.51
CA CYS A 56 9.41 -13.83 -2.53
C CYS A 56 10.87 -14.33 -2.58
N ASP A 57 11.40 -14.50 -3.79
CA ASP A 57 12.78 -14.93 -4.02
C ASP A 57 13.65 -13.72 -4.42
N ALA A 58 14.18 -13.05 -3.40
CA ALA A 58 14.97 -11.83 -3.56
C ALA A 58 16.25 -12.06 -4.39
N ASP A 59 16.93 -13.20 -4.18
CA ASP A 59 18.12 -13.56 -4.95
C ASP A 59 17.79 -13.75 -6.43
N CYS A 60 16.63 -14.34 -6.71
CA CYS A 60 16.14 -14.51 -8.08
C CYS A 60 15.75 -13.18 -8.72
N VAL A 61 15.12 -12.27 -7.95
CA VAL A 61 14.78 -10.89 -8.41
C VAL A 61 16.04 -10.17 -8.83
N GLU A 62 17.07 -10.13 -7.96
CA GLU A 62 18.35 -9.48 -8.24
C GLU A 62 19.04 -10.10 -9.46
N LEU A 63 19.13 -11.43 -9.53
CA LEU A 63 19.72 -12.15 -10.67
C LEU A 63 19.03 -11.81 -11.99
N LEU A 64 17.70 -11.71 -12.03
CA LEU A 64 16.95 -11.34 -13.22
C LEU A 64 17.24 -9.91 -13.66
N LEU A 65 17.30 -8.98 -12.70
CA LEU A 65 17.59 -7.56 -12.96
C LEU A 65 19.02 -7.37 -13.48
N GLU A 66 20.01 -8.03 -12.87
CA GLU A 66 21.41 -8.05 -13.35
C GLU A 66 21.54 -8.58 -14.79
N ASN A 67 20.64 -9.48 -15.20
CA ASN A 67 20.63 -10.05 -16.54
C ASN A 67 19.68 -9.30 -17.51
N GLY A 68 19.28 -8.08 -17.16
CA GLY A 68 18.56 -7.17 -18.05
C GLY A 68 17.05 -7.35 -18.06
N ALA A 69 16.46 -7.85 -16.97
CA ALA A 69 15.02 -7.80 -16.82
C ALA A 69 14.54 -6.33 -16.72
N HIS A 70 13.48 -6.00 -17.43
CA HIS A 70 12.91 -4.66 -17.42
C HIS A 70 12.07 -4.47 -16.16
N VAL A 71 12.54 -3.62 -15.25
CA VAL A 71 11.98 -3.44 -13.90
C VAL A 71 10.52 -3.01 -13.89
N ASP A 72 10.10 -2.13 -14.80
CA ASP A 72 8.73 -1.59 -14.90
C ASP A 72 7.86 -2.28 -15.96
N SER A 73 8.28 -3.43 -16.48
CA SER A 73 7.41 -4.21 -17.37
C SER A 73 6.11 -4.58 -16.67
N VAL A 74 5.02 -4.51 -17.43
CA VAL A 74 3.68 -4.80 -16.91
C VAL A 74 3.16 -6.15 -17.42
N ASP A 75 2.34 -6.80 -16.61
CA ASP A 75 1.60 -8.01 -16.98
C ASP A 75 0.27 -7.70 -17.68
N GLY A 76 -0.56 -8.72 -17.89
CA GLY A 76 -1.89 -8.55 -18.52
C GLY A 76 -2.88 -7.71 -17.70
N TYR A 77 -2.62 -7.47 -16.41
CA TYR A 77 -3.40 -6.61 -15.52
C TYR A 77 -2.79 -5.22 -15.36
N GLN A 78 -1.79 -4.87 -16.15
CA GLN A 78 -1.00 -3.64 -16.04
C GLN A 78 -0.23 -3.53 -14.70
N ARG A 79 0.05 -4.65 -14.03
CA ARG A 79 0.85 -4.68 -12.80
C ARG A 79 2.32 -4.83 -13.12
N THR A 80 3.15 -4.08 -12.41
CA THR A 80 4.62 -4.26 -12.40
C THR A 80 5.01 -5.32 -11.36
N ALA A 81 6.25 -5.78 -11.41
CA ALA A 81 6.81 -6.67 -10.38
C ALA A 81 6.71 -6.06 -8.97
N LEU A 82 6.84 -4.73 -8.86
CA LEU A 82 6.72 -4.01 -7.59
C LEU A 82 5.32 -4.13 -6.95
N HIS A 83 4.25 -4.26 -7.73
CA HIS A 83 2.91 -4.53 -7.17
C HIS A 83 2.86 -5.88 -6.46
N TYR A 84 3.47 -6.91 -7.04
CA TYR A 84 3.52 -8.26 -6.45
C TYR A 84 4.41 -8.33 -5.21
N ALA A 85 5.59 -7.68 -5.26
CA ALA A 85 6.48 -7.56 -4.12
C ALA A 85 5.81 -6.84 -2.95
N ALA A 86 5.13 -5.72 -3.22
CA ALA A 86 4.44 -4.90 -2.21
C ALA A 86 3.38 -5.65 -1.40
N GLU A 87 2.83 -6.75 -1.95
CA GLU A 87 1.85 -7.57 -1.24
C GLU A 87 2.48 -8.50 -0.19
N LYS A 88 3.82 -8.75 -0.21
CA LYS A 88 4.38 -9.89 0.50
C LYS A 88 5.77 -9.70 1.08
N ASP A 89 6.66 -8.93 0.44
CA ASP A 89 8.09 -9.01 0.72
C ASP A 89 8.80 -7.67 0.53
N ASP A 90 9.28 -7.11 1.62
CA ASP A 90 10.00 -5.83 1.66
C ASP A 90 11.39 -5.91 1.02
N MET A 91 12.09 -7.03 1.14
CA MET A 91 13.39 -7.21 0.49
C MET A 91 13.27 -7.11 -1.04
N CYS A 92 12.27 -7.77 -1.64
CA CYS A 92 12.00 -7.64 -3.07
C CYS A 92 11.61 -6.20 -3.45
N VAL A 93 10.87 -5.49 -2.59
CA VAL A 93 10.53 -4.07 -2.80
C VAL A 93 11.78 -3.22 -2.83
N GLU A 94 12.69 -3.37 -1.85
CA GLU A 94 13.94 -2.62 -1.76
C GLU A 94 14.81 -2.84 -3.00
N ILE A 95 15.05 -4.09 -3.39
CA ILE A 95 15.84 -4.42 -4.60
C ILE A 95 15.22 -3.78 -5.84
N LEU A 96 13.90 -3.90 -6.05
CA LEU A 96 13.25 -3.30 -7.20
C LEU A 96 13.40 -1.78 -7.24
N LEU A 97 13.30 -1.11 -6.08
CA LEU A 97 13.49 0.34 -5.97
C LEU A 97 14.93 0.75 -6.23
N GLU A 98 15.92 -0.01 -5.75
CA GLU A 98 17.34 0.21 -6.04
C GLU A 98 17.64 0.11 -7.55
N TYR A 99 16.98 -0.80 -8.26
CA TYR A 99 17.07 -0.91 -9.72
C TYR A 99 16.16 0.07 -10.46
N GLY A 100 15.58 1.05 -9.78
CA GLY A 100 14.87 2.18 -10.37
C GLY A 100 13.40 1.90 -10.72
N ALA A 101 12.76 0.93 -10.06
CA ALA A 101 11.32 0.71 -10.21
C ALA A 101 10.52 1.97 -9.86
N ASN A 102 9.48 2.26 -10.64
CA ASN A 102 8.60 3.39 -10.36
C ASN A 102 7.62 3.05 -9.21
N PRO A 103 7.78 3.64 -8.00
CA PRO A 103 6.90 3.35 -6.86
C PRO A 103 5.47 3.86 -7.06
N ASN A 104 5.25 4.66 -8.09
CA ASN A 104 3.96 5.28 -8.41
C ASN A 104 3.32 4.69 -9.68
N ALA A 105 3.83 3.56 -10.19
CA ALA A 105 3.24 2.89 -11.33
C ALA A 105 1.78 2.49 -11.02
N PRO A 106 0.80 2.90 -11.84
CA PRO A 106 -0.57 2.45 -11.65
C PRO A 106 -0.80 1.09 -12.31
N ASP A 107 -1.62 0.24 -11.72
CA ASP A 107 -2.18 -0.95 -12.38
C ASP A 107 -3.42 -0.59 -13.22
N GLY A 108 -4.12 -1.59 -13.77
CA GLY A 108 -5.33 -1.40 -14.58
C GLY A 108 -6.49 -0.71 -13.84
N ASN A 109 -6.47 -0.68 -12.52
CA ASN A 109 -7.44 0.01 -11.66
C ASN A 109 -6.93 1.34 -11.08
N GLN A 110 -5.77 1.81 -11.54
CA GLN A 110 -5.04 2.95 -10.98
C GLN A 110 -4.52 2.69 -9.55
N ASP A 111 -4.47 1.43 -9.10
CA ASP A 111 -3.89 1.07 -7.82
C ASP A 111 -2.36 1.12 -7.94
N THR A 112 -1.70 1.76 -6.97
CA THR A 112 -0.23 1.78 -6.90
C THR A 112 0.27 0.64 -5.98
N PRO A 113 1.56 0.28 -6.03
CA PRO A 113 2.14 -0.69 -5.08
C PRO A 113 1.83 -0.35 -3.62
N LEU A 114 1.80 0.95 -3.26
CA LEU A 114 1.48 1.40 -1.90
C LEU A 114 0.02 1.07 -1.49
N HIS A 115 -0.95 1.07 -2.42
CA HIS A 115 -2.31 0.60 -2.12
C HIS A 115 -2.30 -0.88 -1.72
N TRP A 116 -1.57 -1.72 -2.45
CA TRP A 116 -1.47 -3.15 -2.17
C TRP A 116 -0.74 -3.46 -0.86
N ALA A 117 0.39 -2.78 -0.59
CA ALA A 117 1.10 -2.90 0.68
C ALA A 117 0.21 -2.52 1.87
N ALA A 118 -0.52 -1.40 1.77
CA ALA A 118 -1.46 -0.93 2.78
C ALA A 118 -2.62 -1.90 2.99
N PHE A 119 -3.16 -2.48 1.92
CA PHE A 119 -4.24 -3.47 1.96
C PHE A 119 -3.84 -4.77 2.66
N LYS A 120 -2.59 -5.20 2.48
CA LYS A 120 -2.03 -6.44 3.05
C LYS A 120 -1.44 -6.25 4.43
N ASN A 121 -1.36 -5.01 4.93
CA ASN A 121 -0.69 -4.64 6.18
C ASN A 121 0.81 -4.98 6.20
N MET A 122 1.46 -4.84 5.07
CA MET A 122 2.89 -5.09 4.93
C MET A 122 3.67 -3.83 5.33
N ALA A 123 3.89 -3.67 6.65
CA ALA A 123 4.50 -2.45 7.20
C ALA A 123 5.88 -2.16 6.61
N GLY A 124 6.73 -3.17 6.45
CA GLY A 124 8.06 -3.03 5.80
C GLY A 124 7.93 -2.54 4.36
N CYS A 125 7.03 -3.15 3.56
CA CYS A 125 6.78 -2.69 2.18
C CYS A 125 6.23 -1.26 2.13
N VAL A 126 5.30 -0.89 3.05
CA VAL A 126 4.78 0.48 3.15
C VAL A 126 5.91 1.46 3.40
N GLN A 127 6.80 1.16 4.34
CA GLN A 127 7.94 2.00 4.68
C GLN A 127 8.90 2.12 3.49
N ALA A 128 9.36 1.01 2.92
CA ALA A 128 10.28 1.01 1.79
C ALA A 128 9.72 1.79 0.58
N LEU A 129 8.43 1.61 0.26
CA LEU A 129 7.79 2.35 -0.83
C LEU A 129 7.73 3.86 -0.56
N LEU A 130 7.40 4.28 0.68
CA LEU A 130 7.35 5.70 1.04
C LEU A 130 8.75 6.34 1.03
N GLU A 131 9.76 5.64 1.51
CA GLU A 131 11.16 6.06 1.44
C GLU A 131 11.66 6.12 -0.01
N GLY A 132 11.20 5.21 -0.86
CA GLY A 132 11.45 5.18 -2.29
C GLY A 132 10.65 6.21 -3.11
N GLY A 133 9.90 7.11 -2.46
CA GLY A 133 9.19 8.21 -3.13
C GLY A 133 7.77 7.89 -3.60
N ALA A 134 7.12 6.88 -3.02
CA ALA A 134 5.71 6.63 -3.28
C ALA A 134 4.84 7.82 -2.80
N ARG A 135 3.86 8.19 -3.61
CA ARG A 135 2.88 9.24 -3.27
C ARG A 135 1.92 8.74 -2.21
N VAL A 136 2.09 9.18 -0.97
CA VAL A 136 1.29 8.75 0.19
C VAL A 136 -0.22 8.93 -0.02
N ASN A 137 -0.63 9.94 -0.77
CA ASN A 137 -2.03 10.27 -1.10
C ASN A 137 -2.40 9.94 -2.56
N ALA A 138 -1.73 8.95 -3.18
CA ALA A 138 -2.13 8.46 -4.49
C ALA A 138 -3.61 8.03 -4.48
N ARG A 139 -4.31 8.20 -5.60
CA ARG A 139 -5.73 7.88 -5.71
C ARG A 139 -5.94 6.80 -6.76
N ASP A 140 -6.70 5.78 -6.41
CA ASP A 140 -7.16 4.75 -7.31
C ASP A 140 -8.33 5.23 -8.19
N TYR A 141 -8.86 4.34 -9.02
CA TYR A 141 -10.03 4.64 -9.87
C TYR A 141 -11.26 5.08 -9.07
N ASN A 142 -11.44 4.59 -7.83
CA ASN A 142 -12.54 4.97 -6.94
C ASN A 142 -12.24 6.25 -6.14
N GLN A 143 -11.07 6.89 -6.35
CA GLN A 143 -10.55 7.99 -5.55
C GLN A 143 -10.25 7.59 -4.09
N ASP A 144 -10.09 6.30 -3.82
CA ASP A 144 -9.58 5.82 -2.55
C ASP A 144 -8.06 5.99 -2.47
N THR A 145 -7.55 6.22 -1.28
CA THR A 145 -6.11 6.36 -1.01
C THR A 145 -5.56 5.09 -0.33
N PRO A 146 -4.23 4.87 -0.28
CA PRO A 146 -3.65 3.78 0.49
C PRO A 146 -4.12 3.77 1.95
N LEU A 147 -4.29 4.95 2.57
CA LEU A 147 -4.87 5.07 3.91
C LEU A 147 -6.31 4.54 3.95
N SER A 148 -7.15 4.86 2.98
CA SER A 148 -8.52 4.32 2.89
C SER A 148 -8.52 2.79 2.80
N TRP A 149 -7.56 2.21 2.07
CA TRP A 149 -7.42 0.76 1.94
C TRP A 149 -6.96 0.10 3.25
N ALA A 150 -5.98 0.69 3.94
CA ALA A 150 -5.55 0.23 5.26
C ALA A 150 -6.71 0.22 6.26
N VAL A 151 -7.44 1.34 6.32
CA VAL A 151 -8.58 1.52 7.24
C VAL A 151 -9.72 0.55 6.93
N MET A 152 -10.03 0.32 5.65
CA MET A 152 -11.06 -0.65 5.23
C MET A 152 -10.77 -2.08 5.71
N LYS A 153 -9.53 -2.39 6.05
CA LYS A 153 -9.10 -3.71 6.53
C LYS A 153 -8.75 -3.73 8.03
N GLY A 154 -8.80 -2.59 8.71
CA GLY A 154 -8.35 -2.49 10.10
C GLY A 154 -6.83 -2.67 10.26
N ASN A 155 -6.06 -2.30 9.23
CA ASN A 155 -4.62 -2.48 9.16
C ASN A 155 -3.90 -1.37 9.93
N LEU A 156 -3.81 -1.52 11.25
CA LEU A 156 -3.32 -0.51 12.18
C LEU A 156 -1.88 -0.09 11.91
N GLU A 157 -0.97 -1.03 11.65
CA GLU A 157 0.45 -0.72 11.46
C GLU A 157 0.68 0.09 10.17
N SER A 158 0.04 -0.31 9.06
CA SER A 158 0.07 0.47 7.82
C SER A 158 -0.57 1.84 8.01
N LEU A 159 -1.67 1.96 8.78
CA LEU A 159 -2.31 3.24 9.08
C LEU A 159 -1.37 4.18 9.84
N LYS A 160 -0.67 3.68 10.86
CA LYS A 160 0.31 4.47 11.64
C LYS A 160 1.40 5.04 10.73
N LEU A 161 2.01 4.18 9.91
CA LEU A 161 3.06 4.58 8.97
C LEU A 161 2.55 5.60 7.96
N LEU A 162 1.41 5.36 7.31
CA LEU A 162 0.84 6.28 6.35
C LEU A 162 0.57 7.65 6.98
N LEU A 163 0.03 7.69 8.21
CA LEU A 163 -0.16 8.94 8.93
C LEU A 163 1.17 9.61 9.28
N ASP A 164 2.21 8.87 9.64
CA ASP A 164 3.54 9.42 9.91
C ASP A 164 4.16 10.08 8.67
N TYR A 165 3.90 9.52 7.50
CA TYR A 165 4.32 10.10 6.21
C TYR A 165 3.32 11.14 5.65
N GLY A 166 2.39 11.63 6.46
CA GLY A 166 1.49 12.73 6.10
C GLY A 166 0.27 12.35 5.26
N ALA A 167 -0.18 11.11 5.34
CA ALA A 167 -1.44 10.72 4.70
C ALA A 167 -2.61 11.56 5.21
N GLN A 168 -3.50 11.96 4.30
CA GLN A 168 -4.67 12.76 4.59
C GLN A 168 -5.84 11.85 5.04
N PRO A 169 -6.29 11.97 6.32
CA PRO A 169 -7.31 11.07 6.87
C PRO A 169 -8.72 11.40 6.41
N ASP A 170 -8.93 12.53 5.76
CA ASP A 170 -10.23 13.07 5.37
C ASP A 170 -10.42 13.19 3.86
N THR A 171 -9.74 12.36 3.08
CA THR A 171 -9.98 12.22 1.64
C THR A 171 -11.28 11.49 1.37
N VAL A 172 -12.14 12.08 0.52
CA VAL A 172 -13.41 11.47 0.13
C VAL A 172 -13.24 10.70 -1.18
N ASN A 173 -13.86 9.52 -1.27
CA ASN A 173 -13.91 8.73 -2.50
C ASN A 173 -15.14 9.08 -3.39
N LEU A 174 -15.25 8.45 -4.57
CA LEU A 174 -16.37 8.69 -5.50
C LEU A 174 -17.75 8.34 -4.91
N LYS A 175 -17.81 7.54 -3.84
CA LYS A 175 -19.06 7.21 -3.14
C LYS A 175 -19.41 8.21 -2.05
N GLY A 176 -18.64 9.29 -1.91
CA GLY A 176 -18.81 10.27 -0.85
C GLY A 176 -18.44 9.74 0.53
N GLN A 177 -17.58 8.70 0.63
CA GLN A 177 -17.19 8.09 1.90
C GLN A 177 -15.80 8.58 2.30
N TYR A 178 -15.64 8.89 3.57
CA TYR A 178 -14.34 9.12 4.21
C TYR A 178 -13.74 7.81 4.73
N PRO A 179 -12.43 7.73 4.98
CA PRO A 179 -11.79 6.54 5.59
C PRO A 179 -12.49 6.08 6.86
N ALA A 180 -12.84 7.01 7.75
CA ALA A 180 -13.59 6.70 8.97
C ALA A 180 -14.97 6.08 8.70
N GLY A 181 -15.65 6.48 7.62
CA GLY A 181 -16.92 5.86 7.20
C GLY A 181 -16.74 4.42 6.74
N ARG A 182 -15.63 4.10 6.09
CA ARG A 182 -15.30 2.72 5.69
C ARG A 182 -15.00 1.85 6.90
N LEU A 183 -14.29 2.40 7.90
CA LEU A 183 -14.04 1.71 9.17
C LEU A 183 -15.35 1.44 9.92
N ALA A 184 -16.25 2.42 9.96
CA ALA A 184 -17.56 2.25 10.57
C ALA A 184 -18.38 1.11 9.93
N ILE A 185 -18.27 0.92 8.61
CA ILE A 185 -18.90 -0.22 7.92
C ILE A 185 -18.26 -1.54 8.35
N LEU A 186 -16.95 -1.60 8.53
CA LEU A 186 -16.25 -2.78 9.03
C LEU A 186 -16.73 -3.13 10.44
N MET A 187 -16.81 -2.14 11.32
CA MET A 187 -17.31 -2.31 12.70
C MET A 187 -18.77 -2.78 12.72
N ALA A 188 -19.64 -2.20 11.89
CA ALA A 188 -21.05 -2.59 11.76
C ALA A 188 -21.26 -4.03 11.28
N ARG A 189 -20.27 -4.65 10.66
CA ARG A 189 -20.29 -6.05 10.26
C ARG A 189 -19.85 -7.01 11.38
N GLY A 190 -19.66 -6.52 12.59
CA GLY A 190 -19.20 -7.31 13.74
C GLY A 190 -17.69 -7.64 13.68
N LEU A 191 -16.95 -6.94 12.86
CA LEU A 191 -15.49 -7.06 12.76
C LEU A 191 -14.78 -5.94 13.57
N GLY A 192 -15.50 -5.28 14.48
CA GLY A 192 -14.97 -4.26 15.39
C GLY A 192 -14.29 -4.91 16.60
N GLY A 193 -12.97 -4.82 16.66
CA GLY A 193 -12.15 -5.23 17.80
C GLY A 193 -11.30 -4.06 18.31
N GLU A 194 -10.36 -4.35 19.20
CA GLU A 194 -9.43 -3.33 19.75
C GLU A 194 -8.66 -2.59 18.64
N ARG A 195 -8.26 -3.28 17.58
CA ARG A 195 -7.53 -2.68 16.46
C ARG A 195 -8.36 -1.66 15.69
N GLU A 196 -9.61 -1.97 15.41
CA GLU A 196 -10.52 -1.06 14.71
C GLU A 196 -10.84 0.17 15.57
N GLU A 197 -10.95 -0.01 16.89
CA GLU A 197 -11.10 1.10 17.85
C GLU A 197 -9.85 1.99 17.87
N GLU A 198 -8.65 1.42 17.89
CA GLU A 198 -7.39 2.17 17.78
C GLU A 198 -7.30 2.91 16.45
N CYS A 199 -7.70 2.29 15.34
CA CYS A 199 -7.75 2.94 14.03
C CYS A 199 -8.70 4.15 14.05
N LEU A 200 -9.87 4.02 14.67
CA LEU A 200 -10.84 5.11 14.78
C LEU A 200 -10.28 6.28 15.60
N ASP A 201 -9.65 5.96 16.73
CA ASP A 201 -9.04 6.96 17.60
C ASP A 201 -7.88 7.70 16.91
N LEU A 202 -7.04 6.97 16.17
CA LEU A 202 -5.98 7.59 15.36
C LEU A 202 -6.53 8.51 14.27
N LEU A 203 -7.58 8.08 13.57
CA LEU A 203 -8.23 8.91 12.55
C LEU A 203 -8.84 10.17 13.17
N LEU A 204 -9.50 10.07 14.32
CA LEU A 204 -10.04 11.20 15.07
C LEU A 204 -8.93 12.19 15.46
N ARG A 205 -7.84 11.68 16.03
CA ARG A 205 -6.70 12.52 16.41
C ARG A 205 -6.05 13.18 15.21
N ALA A 206 -5.94 12.48 14.07
CA ALA A 206 -5.31 13.00 12.85
C ALA A 206 -6.19 14.03 12.14
N SER A 207 -7.51 13.81 12.06
CA SER A 207 -8.45 14.70 11.35
C SER A 207 -8.98 15.85 12.23
N GLY A 208 -8.95 15.68 13.54
CA GLY A 208 -9.51 16.65 14.50
C GLY A 208 -11.03 16.66 14.60
N HIS A 209 -11.73 15.91 13.74
CA HIS A 209 -13.18 15.69 13.75
C HIS A 209 -13.52 14.43 12.96
N LEU A 210 -14.64 13.81 13.25
CA LEU A 210 -15.09 12.61 12.54
C LEU A 210 -16.06 12.96 11.40
N ARG A 211 -15.76 12.48 10.22
CA ARG A 211 -16.67 12.50 9.08
C ARG A 211 -16.77 11.10 8.48
N LEU A 212 -18.00 10.60 8.33
CA LEU A 212 -18.24 9.27 7.78
C LEU A 212 -18.59 9.34 6.30
N ARG A 213 -19.35 10.38 5.91
CA ARG A 213 -19.83 10.57 4.55
C ARG A 213 -19.91 12.06 4.21
N GLU A 214 -19.72 12.39 2.92
CA GLU A 214 -19.98 13.71 2.39
C GLU A 214 -21.48 14.06 2.52
N GLY A 215 -21.78 15.28 2.95
CA GLY A 215 -23.17 15.69 3.26
C GLY A 215 -23.68 15.26 4.63
N GLY A 216 -22.87 14.57 5.43
CA GLY A 216 -23.22 14.11 6.78
C GLY A 216 -23.99 12.78 6.80
N GLY A 217 -24.30 12.32 8.03
CA GLY A 217 -25.03 11.08 8.26
C GLY A 217 -24.17 9.81 8.28
N VAL A 218 -24.83 8.69 8.52
CA VAL A 218 -24.24 7.36 8.60
C VAL A 218 -24.63 6.53 7.37
N THR A 219 -23.81 5.52 7.05
CA THR A 219 -24.15 4.60 5.97
C THR A 219 -25.31 3.66 6.39
N PRO A 220 -26.07 3.09 5.43
CA PRO A 220 -27.16 2.16 5.74
C PRO A 220 -26.73 0.95 6.58
N GLU A 221 -25.47 0.50 6.41
CA GLU A 221 -24.90 -0.60 7.18
C GLU A 221 -24.74 -0.22 8.64
N VAL A 222 -24.19 0.95 8.92
CA VAL A 222 -24.01 1.49 10.29
C VAL A 222 -25.34 1.79 10.94
N ALA A 223 -26.34 2.25 10.19
CA ALA A 223 -27.68 2.55 10.70
C ALA A 223 -28.43 1.31 11.24
N ARG A 224 -28.01 0.09 10.84
CA ARG A 224 -28.58 -1.17 11.36
C ARG A 224 -28.11 -1.51 12.77
N ASP A 225 -26.94 -1.03 13.17
CA ASP A 225 -26.40 -1.17 14.52
C ASP A 225 -26.74 0.11 15.31
N ALA A 226 -27.78 0.05 16.14
CA ALA A 226 -28.27 1.20 16.86
C ALA A 226 -27.24 1.78 17.85
N GLN A 227 -26.44 0.92 18.52
CA GLN A 227 -25.42 1.37 19.47
C GLN A 227 -24.26 2.06 18.77
N LEU A 228 -23.74 1.43 17.71
CA LEU A 228 -22.67 2.00 16.89
C LEU A 228 -23.14 3.30 16.21
N CYS A 229 -24.36 3.32 15.67
CA CYS A 229 -24.95 4.49 15.05
C CYS A 229 -25.06 5.68 16.02
N GLU A 230 -25.57 5.45 17.23
CA GLU A 230 -25.67 6.50 18.26
C GLU A 230 -24.28 7.03 18.67
N ARG A 231 -23.33 6.14 18.91
CA ARG A 231 -21.96 6.48 19.28
C ARG A 231 -21.27 7.32 18.19
N LEU A 232 -21.28 6.85 16.96
CA LEU A 232 -20.65 7.55 15.83
C LEU A 232 -21.35 8.88 15.52
N SER A 233 -22.67 8.94 15.65
CA SER A 233 -23.44 10.19 15.49
C SER A 233 -23.04 11.24 16.51
N LYS A 234 -22.81 10.85 17.78
CA LYS A 234 -22.30 11.76 18.82
C LYS A 234 -20.90 12.28 18.45
N LEU A 235 -19.98 11.39 18.05
CA LEU A 235 -18.62 11.77 17.64
C LEU A 235 -18.61 12.69 16.41
N CYS A 236 -19.52 12.47 15.45
CA CYS A 236 -19.67 13.34 14.28
C CYS A 236 -20.27 14.70 14.60
N ALA A 237 -21.11 14.79 15.65
CA ALA A 237 -21.74 16.03 16.05
C ALA A 237 -20.79 16.94 16.89
N GLU A 238 -19.73 16.37 17.46
CA GLU A 238 -18.74 17.15 18.17
C GLU A 238 -17.99 18.08 17.21
N PRO A 239 -18.02 19.39 17.44
CA PRO A 239 -17.26 20.33 16.63
C PRO A 239 -15.77 20.04 16.80
N GLY A 240 -15.02 20.03 15.68
CA GLY A 240 -13.57 19.91 15.73
C GLY A 240 -12.97 20.96 16.65
N THR A 241 -12.16 20.54 17.61
CA THR A 241 -11.48 21.49 18.49
C THR A 241 -10.51 22.34 17.69
N LEU A 242 -10.32 23.62 18.08
CA LEU A 242 -9.32 24.49 17.45
C LEU A 242 -7.94 23.81 17.47
N LYS A 243 -7.62 23.12 18.56
CA LYS A 243 -6.41 22.32 18.73
C LYS A 243 -6.29 21.23 17.65
N GLY A 244 -7.35 20.45 17.39
CA GLY A 244 -7.36 19.40 16.34
C GLY A 244 -7.23 19.96 14.93
N LEU A 245 -7.93 21.07 14.63
CA LEU A 245 -7.85 21.72 13.33
C LEU A 245 -6.45 22.30 13.06
N THR A 246 -5.81 22.86 14.10
CA THR A 246 -4.43 23.36 14.01
C THR A 246 -3.43 22.21 13.76
N ARG A 247 -3.57 21.08 14.48
CA ARG A 247 -2.76 19.88 14.24
C ARG A 247 -2.84 19.44 12.78
N ARG A 248 -4.04 19.33 12.26
CA ARG A 248 -4.28 18.95 10.86
C ARG A 248 -3.61 19.91 9.89
N ALA A 249 -3.74 21.21 10.09
CA ALA A 249 -3.12 22.22 9.22
C ALA A 249 -1.59 22.11 9.23
N ILE A 250 -0.98 21.93 10.41
CA ILE A 250 0.46 21.75 10.56
C ILE A 250 0.90 20.45 9.84
N ARG A 251 0.25 19.32 10.08
CA ARG A 251 0.58 18.06 9.41
C ARG A 251 0.45 18.14 7.90
N ALA A 252 -0.58 18.82 7.39
CA ALA A 252 -0.75 19.05 5.96
C ALA A 252 0.36 19.92 5.35
N SER A 253 0.85 20.92 6.09
CA SER A 253 1.96 21.77 5.64
C SER A 253 3.32 21.06 5.66
N LEU A 254 3.49 20.06 6.52
CA LEU A 254 4.69 19.21 6.61
C LEU A 254 4.59 17.97 5.71
N GLY A 255 3.48 17.79 5.01
CA GLY A 255 3.20 16.60 4.20
C GLY A 255 4.27 16.32 3.15
N GLY A 256 4.51 15.02 2.90
CA GLY A 256 5.56 14.52 2.02
C GLY A 256 6.88 14.19 2.71
N CYS A 257 7.02 14.50 4.00
CA CYS A 257 8.17 14.13 4.84
C CYS A 257 7.72 13.19 5.95
N GLN A 258 8.61 12.34 6.41
CA GLN A 258 8.36 11.52 7.59
C GLN A 258 8.28 12.41 8.83
N LEU A 259 7.09 12.54 9.41
CA LEU A 259 6.84 13.49 10.50
C LEU A 259 7.64 13.15 11.76
N SER A 260 7.83 11.87 12.05
CA SER A 260 8.66 11.40 13.19
C SER A 260 10.12 11.85 13.10
N GLN A 261 10.62 12.12 11.91
CA GLN A 261 11.97 12.65 11.71
C GLN A 261 12.00 14.19 11.74
N VAL A 262 11.07 14.84 11.06
CA VAL A 262 11.07 16.30 10.87
C VAL A 262 10.58 17.05 12.10
N VAL A 263 9.53 16.57 12.78
CA VAL A 263 8.93 17.29 13.92
C VAL A 263 9.90 17.45 15.10
N PRO A 264 10.75 16.48 15.48
CA PRO A 264 11.74 16.67 16.55
C PRO A 264 12.78 17.76 16.26
N GLU A 265 13.05 18.07 15.00
CA GLU A 265 13.99 19.10 14.58
C GLU A 265 13.39 20.51 14.62
N LEU A 266 12.07 20.62 14.76
CA LEU A 266 11.42 21.91 14.90
C LEU A 266 11.72 22.52 16.28
N ASP A 267 12.05 23.81 16.30
CA ASP A 267 12.28 24.59 17.54
C ASP A 267 10.94 24.93 18.22
N ILE A 268 10.25 23.90 18.71
CA ILE A 268 8.98 23.99 19.41
C ILE A 268 8.97 23.09 20.67
N PRO A 269 8.16 23.42 21.68
CA PRO A 269 8.07 22.61 22.90
C PRO A 269 7.77 21.13 22.63
N LYS A 270 8.37 20.24 23.43
CA LYS A 270 8.19 18.78 23.29
C LYS A 270 6.72 18.34 23.33
N SER A 271 5.91 18.97 24.15
CA SER A 271 4.46 18.71 24.20
C SER A 271 3.75 19.00 22.86
N LEU A 272 4.20 20.03 22.14
CA LEU A 272 3.65 20.36 20.83
C LEU A 272 4.16 19.41 19.75
N GLN A 273 5.42 18.97 19.84
CA GLN A 273 5.97 17.92 18.98
C GLN A 273 5.17 16.62 19.13
N ASN A 274 4.98 16.13 20.38
CA ASN A 274 4.19 14.94 20.66
C ASN A 274 2.75 15.07 20.14
N TYR A 275 2.16 16.24 20.31
CA TYR A 275 0.83 16.54 19.81
C TYR A 275 0.74 16.43 18.27
N ILE A 276 1.73 16.93 17.51
CA ILE A 276 1.79 16.82 16.05
C ILE A 276 1.99 15.36 15.63
N LEU A 277 2.82 14.62 16.35
CA LEU A 277 3.14 13.20 16.09
C LEU A 277 2.03 12.22 16.48
N LEU A 278 0.93 12.67 17.10
CA LEU A 278 -0.16 11.82 17.57
C LEU A 278 0.25 10.87 18.73
N VAL A 279 1.27 11.23 19.50
CA VAL A 279 1.81 10.39 20.60
C VAL A 279 1.05 10.63 21.93
N GLU A 280 0.19 11.66 22.00
CA GLU A 280 -0.67 11.97 23.15
C GLU A 280 -2.13 11.62 22.89
#